data_02506eebb107cb72c1d2c6d6eae28da2
#
_entry.id   02506eebb107cb72c1d2c6d6eae28da2
#
_cell.length_a   1.000
_cell.length_b   1.000
_cell.length_c   1.000
_cell.angle_alpha   90.00
_cell.angle_beta   90.00
_cell.angle_gamma   90.00
#
_symmetry.space_group_name_H-M   'P 1'
#
loop_
_entity.id
_entity.type
_entity.pdbx_description
1 polymer ?
#
loop_
_entity_poly.entity_id
_entity_poly.type
_entity_poly.pdbx_seq_one_letter_code
_entity_poly.pdbx_strand_id
1 'polypeptide(L)'
;MKVLVTGASGFLGGALVRRLVREERHEVAILVRRSSNLRGLDEVIGKVEVYLGDLAEADSLERAVRGVDVVFHSAARVDERGTRRQFWAENVTATERLLTAARRAGAHRFVYISSPSALMDRDGGDQIDIDETVPYPRRYLNHYCETKAAAERFVLAANAPDFTTCALRPRAIWGAGDRSGPIVRLLARAAAGTLPDLSFGRDVYASLCHVDNIVEACVRAATAENVGGKAYFVADAEKTNVWAVLTDVAAGLGYPPPVRKLSPRLVRVIVEIIEMLRRIPYLATHWNPPLSRYNVAVMTRSGTYDTSAAARDLGYRPVVGRDEGMAQLQAWIRNQGVATEIIR
;
A
#
# COMPACT_ATOMS: atom_id res chain seq x y z
N MET A 1 2.19 21.11 -14.43
CA MET A 1 1.48 19.90 -14.91
C MET A 1 0.20 19.72 -14.15
N LYS A 2 -0.87 19.33 -14.82
CA LYS A 2 -2.10 18.91 -14.13
C LYS A 2 -1.98 17.43 -13.75
N VAL A 3 -2.14 17.12 -12.47
CA VAL A 3 -1.97 15.77 -11.95
C VAL A 3 -3.27 15.27 -11.31
N LEU A 4 -3.64 14.02 -11.58
CA LEU A 4 -4.78 13.37 -10.94
C LEU A 4 -4.29 12.34 -9.92
N VAL A 5 -4.76 12.42 -8.68
CA VAL A 5 -4.51 11.42 -7.64
C VAL A 5 -5.81 10.71 -7.30
N THR A 6 -5.84 9.39 -7.49
CA THR A 6 -6.91 8.54 -6.96
C THR A 6 -6.49 7.92 -5.63
N GLY A 7 -7.45 7.60 -4.77
CA GLY A 7 -7.15 7.13 -3.42
C GLY A 7 -6.66 8.24 -2.46
N ALA A 8 -6.93 9.49 -2.79
CA ALA A 8 -6.51 10.68 -2.04
C ALA A 8 -7.05 10.76 -0.60
N SER A 9 -8.17 10.09 -0.30
CA SER A 9 -8.69 9.95 1.07
C SER A 9 -7.93 8.92 1.92
N GLY A 10 -7.04 8.13 1.30
CA GLY A 10 -6.19 7.16 1.98
C GLY A 10 -4.88 7.76 2.49
N PHE A 11 -4.13 6.97 3.25
CA PHE A 11 -2.88 7.40 3.87
C PHE A 11 -1.83 7.88 2.84
N LEU A 12 -1.46 7.02 1.89
CA LEU A 12 -0.49 7.38 0.85
C LEU A 12 -1.02 8.46 -0.09
N GLY A 13 -2.24 8.30 -0.62
CA GLY A 13 -2.80 9.28 -1.56
C GLY A 13 -2.93 10.66 -0.95
N GLY A 14 -3.34 10.76 0.32
CA GLY A 14 -3.40 12.03 1.06
C GLY A 14 -2.02 12.66 1.27
N ALA A 15 -1.01 11.86 1.61
CA ALA A 15 0.37 12.34 1.74
C ALA A 15 0.91 12.87 0.40
N LEU A 16 0.64 12.15 -0.69
CA LEU A 16 1.05 12.57 -2.04
C LEU A 16 0.37 13.89 -2.44
N VAL A 17 -0.93 14.03 -2.21
CA VAL A 17 -1.65 15.29 -2.48
C VAL A 17 -1.04 16.46 -1.71
N ARG A 18 -0.79 16.32 -0.40
CA ARG A 18 -0.14 17.36 0.40
C ARG A 18 1.23 17.75 -0.14
N ARG A 19 2.05 16.77 -0.55
CA ARG A 19 3.36 17.03 -1.14
C ARG A 19 3.26 17.80 -2.46
N LEU A 20 2.39 17.36 -3.38
CA LEU A 20 2.20 17.98 -4.69
C LEU A 20 1.68 19.42 -4.59
N VAL A 21 0.75 19.69 -3.64
CA VAL A 21 0.24 21.04 -3.38
C VAL A 21 1.32 21.95 -2.79
N ARG A 22 2.16 21.45 -1.90
CA ARG A 22 3.27 22.22 -1.30
C ARG A 22 4.36 22.59 -2.30
N GLU A 23 4.54 21.82 -3.34
CA GLU A 23 5.51 22.13 -4.40
C GLU A 23 5.08 23.28 -5.31
N GLU A 24 3.82 23.70 -5.27
CA GLU A 24 3.20 24.86 -5.97
C GLU A 24 3.43 24.92 -7.49
N ARG A 25 3.91 23.82 -8.09
CA ARG A 25 4.19 23.70 -9.52
C ARG A 25 3.20 22.79 -10.27
N HIS A 26 2.20 22.26 -9.53
CA HIS A 26 1.21 21.32 -10.05
C HIS A 26 -0.21 21.83 -9.80
N GLU A 27 -1.07 21.65 -10.80
CA GLU A 27 -2.52 21.71 -10.62
C GLU A 27 -2.96 20.32 -10.15
N VAL A 28 -3.36 20.23 -8.89
CA VAL A 28 -3.67 18.95 -8.26
C VAL A 28 -5.18 18.69 -8.30
N ALA A 29 -5.57 17.58 -8.92
CA ALA A 29 -6.92 17.07 -8.95
C ALA A 29 -7.01 15.73 -8.21
N ILE A 30 -8.15 15.47 -7.59
CA ILE A 30 -8.45 14.19 -6.94
C ILE A 30 -9.79 13.62 -7.40
N LEU A 31 -9.86 12.30 -7.55
CA LEU A 31 -11.12 11.58 -7.74
C LEU A 31 -11.44 10.81 -6.46
N VAL A 32 -12.56 11.14 -5.83
CA VAL A 32 -13.00 10.57 -4.55
C VAL A 32 -14.49 10.27 -4.56
N ARG A 33 -14.90 9.25 -3.81
CA ARG A 33 -16.32 8.92 -3.63
C ARG A 33 -17.01 9.93 -2.72
N ARG A 34 -18.32 10.10 -2.86
CA ARG A 34 -19.11 10.95 -1.95
C ARG A 34 -19.00 10.56 -0.49
N SER A 35 -18.75 9.28 -0.21
CA SER A 35 -18.54 8.74 1.14
C SER A 35 -17.11 8.89 1.66
N SER A 36 -16.20 9.44 0.88
CA SER A 36 -14.78 9.56 1.27
C SER A 36 -14.60 10.60 2.38
N ASN A 37 -13.83 10.25 3.40
CA ASN A 37 -13.45 11.18 4.45
C ASN A 37 -12.19 11.95 4.01
N LEU A 38 -12.31 13.26 3.83
CA LEU A 38 -11.23 14.13 3.36
C LEU A 38 -10.54 14.93 4.47
N ARG A 39 -10.86 14.71 5.75
CA ARG A 39 -10.25 15.44 6.89
C ARG A 39 -8.71 15.41 6.87
N GLY A 40 -8.10 14.37 6.29
CA GLY A 40 -6.65 14.32 6.10
C GLY A 40 -6.10 15.33 5.08
N LEU A 41 -6.97 16.05 4.38
CA LEU A 41 -6.62 17.05 3.37
C LEU A 41 -7.10 18.48 3.73
N ASP A 42 -7.68 18.70 4.92
CA ASP A 42 -8.29 19.99 5.32
C ASP A 42 -7.36 21.17 5.07
N GLU A 43 -6.05 21.01 5.32
CA GLU A 43 -5.03 22.06 5.14
C GLU A 43 -4.80 22.46 3.67
N VAL A 44 -5.09 21.57 2.72
CA VAL A 44 -4.75 21.73 1.30
C VAL A 44 -5.96 21.65 0.37
N ILE A 45 -7.14 21.27 0.86
CA ILE A 45 -8.32 20.99 0.03
C ILE A 45 -8.76 22.19 -0.80
N GLY A 46 -8.57 23.41 -0.29
CA GLY A 46 -8.88 24.65 -1.02
C GLY A 46 -7.98 24.91 -2.23
N LYS A 47 -6.87 24.20 -2.36
CA LYS A 47 -5.93 24.26 -3.50
C LYS A 47 -6.05 23.04 -4.43
N VAL A 48 -7.06 22.20 -4.25
CA VAL A 48 -7.22 20.92 -4.97
C VAL A 48 -8.54 20.91 -5.73
N GLU A 49 -8.51 20.53 -7.00
CA GLU A 49 -9.71 20.29 -7.77
C GLU A 49 -10.34 18.94 -7.39
N VAL A 50 -11.55 18.93 -6.84
CA VAL A 50 -12.20 17.74 -6.32
C VAL A 50 -13.26 17.22 -7.28
N TYR A 51 -13.04 16.03 -7.85
CA TYR A 51 -14.02 15.30 -8.63
C TYR A 51 -14.72 14.27 -7.75
N LEU A 52 -16.04 14.41 -7.59
CA LEU A 52 -16.86 13.41 -6.91
C LEU A 52 -17.33 12.37 -7.93
N GLY A 53 -16.99 11.10 -7.68
CA GLY A 53 -17.34 10.00 -8.56
C GLY A 53 -16.75 8.66 -8.13
N ASP A 54 -16.94 7.64 -8.93
CA ASP A 54 -16.42 6.29 -8.70
C ASP A 54 -15.62 5.82 -9.90
N LEU A 55 -14.56 5.05 -9.67
CA LEU A 55 -13.73 4.42 -10.71
C LEU A 55 -14.54 3.40 -11.55
N ALA A 56 -15.69 2.95 -11.06
CA ALA A 56 -16.61 2.10 -11.80
C ALA A 56 -17.48 2.86 -12.82
N GLU A 57 -17.55 4.20 -12.73
CA GLU A 57 -18.43 5.05 -13.54
C GLU A 57 -17.62 5.75 -14.64
N ALA A 58 -17.95 5.48 -15.91
CA ALA A 58 -17.23 6.05 -17.05
C ALA A 58 -17.26 7.59 -17.06
N ASP A 59 -18.42 8.19 -16.82
CA ASP A 59 -18.58 9.66 -16.81
C ASP A 59 -17.72 10.33 -15.71
N SER A 60 -17.56 9.67 -14.58
CA SER A 60 -16.70 10.14 -13.49
C SER A 60 -15.24 10.16 -13.91
N LEU A 61 -14.80 9.12 -14.63
CA LEU A 61 -13.44 9.03 -15.15
C LEU A 61 -13.18 10.08 -16.22
N GLU A 62 -14.08 10.22 -17.21
CA GLU A 62 -13.93 11.19 -18.31
C GLU A 62 -13.80 12.63 -17.80
N ARG A 63 -14.57 13.00 -16.78
CA ARG A 63 -14.45 14.31 -16.16
C ARG A 63 -13.13 14.50 -15.44
N ALA A 64 -12.73 13.48 -14.65
CA ALA A 64 -11.55 13.57 -13.78
C ALA A 64 -10.22 13.58 -14.56
N VAL A 65 -10.16 12.92 -15.75
CA VAL A 65 -8.91 12.85 -16.54
C VAL A 65 -8.77 13.96 -17.55
N ARG A 66 -9.72 14.89 -17.66
CA ARG A 66 -9.71 15.96 -18.67
C ARG A 66 -8.53 16.91 -18.46
N GLY A 67 -7.64 17.01 -19.43
CA GLY A 67 -6.46 17.86 -19.42
C GLY A 67 -5.41 17.44 -18.39
N VAL A 68 -5.48 16.20 -17.87
CA VAL A 68 -4.51 15.65 -16.93
C VAL A 68 -3.28 15.18 -17.69
N ASP A 69 -2.11 15.60 -17.24
CA ASP A 69 -0.81 15.17 -17.75
C ASP A 69 -0.35 13.86 -17.14
N VAL A 70 -0.52 13.71 -15.81
CA VAL A 70 -0.01 12.58 -15.01
C VAL A 70 -1.10 12.02 -14.10
N VAL A 71 -1.28 10.71 -14.10
CA VAL A 71 -2.17 10.02 -13.16
C VAL A 71 -1.36 9.25 -12.14
N PHE A 72 -1.61 9.50 -10.84
CA PHE A 72 -1.16 8.68 -9.73
C PHE A 72 -2.31 7.81 -9.25
N HIS A 73 -2.23 6.51 -9.52
CA HIS A 73 -3.29 5.58 -9.14
C HIS A 73 -2.94 4.81 -7.87
N SER A 74 -3.42 5.33 -6.73
CA SER A 74 -3.23 4.74 -5.40
C SER A 74 -4.49 4.08 -4.84
N ALA A 75 -5.65 4.28 -5.50
CA ALA A 75 -6.90 3.65 -5.07
C ALA A 75 -6.83 2.14 -5.27
N ALA A 76 -7.12 1.38 -4.22
CA ALA A 76 -7.24 -0.07 -4.25
C ALA A 76 -8.05 -0.59 -3.07
N ARG A 77 -8.69 -1.75 -3.22
CA ARG A 77 -9.16 -2.53 -2.08
C ARG A 77 -7.97 -3.25 -1.46
N VAL A 78 -7.60 -2.83 -0.27
CA VAL A 78 -6.48 -3.41 0.52
C VAL A 78 -6.97 -4.20 1.73
N ASP A 79 -8.23 -4.05 2.12
CA ASP A 79 -8.89 -4.81 3.18
C ASP A 79 -9.02 -6.28 2.72
N GLU A 80 -8.78 -7.24 3.59
CA GLU A 80 -8.91 -8.65 3.25
C GLU A 80 -10.36 -9.12 3.10
N ARG A 81 -11.34 -8.31 3.50
CA ARG A 81 -12.78 -8.62 3.34
C ARG A 81 -13.19 -8.45 1.89
N GLY A 82 -13.94 -9.40 1.40
CA GLY A 82 -14.52 -9.34 0.06
C GLY A 82 -14.38 -10.65 -0.70
N THR A 83 -15.25 -10.82 -1.69
CA THR A 83 -15.19 -11.91 -2.64
C THR A 83 -14.14 -11.62 -3.72
N ARG A 84 -13.67 -12.66 -4.41
CA ARG A 84 -12.76 -12.51 -5.56
C ARG A 84 -13.34 -11.55 -6.61
N ARG A 85 -14.66 -11.60 -6.85
CA ARG A 85 -15.36 -10.71 -7.79
C ARG A 85 -15.24 -9.23 -7.39
N GLN A 86 -15.39 -8.91 -6.10
CA GLN A 86 -15.24 -7.55 -5.59
C GLN A 86 -13.80 -7.06 -5.70
N PHE A 87 -12.81 -7.88 -5.31
CA PHE A 87 -11.39 -7.54 -5.48
C PHE A 87 -11.05 -7.29 -6.96
N TRP A 88 -11.57 -8.15 -7.86
CA TRP A 88 -11.32 -8.00 -9.28
C TRP A 88 -11.93 -6.70 -9.84
N ALA A 89 -13.19 -6.42 -9.49
CA ALA A 89 -13.88 -5.21 -9.93
C ALA A 89 -13.15 -3.93 -9.47
N GLU A 90 -12.73 -3.88 -8.19
CA GLU A 90 -12.15 -2.68 -7.60
C GLU A 90 -10.64 -2.49 -7.88
N ASN A 91 -9.88 -3.58 -8.04
CA ASN A 91 -8.43 -3.48 -8.24
C ASN A 91 -8.03 -3.65 -9.71
N VAL A 92 -8.72 -4.48 -10.49
CA VAL A 92 -8.35 -4.75 -11.89
C VAL A 92 -9.21 -3.92 -12.84
N THR A 93 -10.51 -4.17 -12.88
CA THR A 93 -11.39 -3.50 -13.84
C THR A 93 -11.41 -1.98 -13.66
N ALA A 94 -11.39 -1.50 -12.41
CA ALA A 94 -11.32 -0.06 -12.13
C ALA A 94 -10.00 0.56 -12.61
N THR A 95 -8.87 -0.14 -12.42
CA THR A 95 -7.55 0.28 -12.93
C THR A 95 -7.54 0.31 -14.46
N GLU A 96 -8.06 -0.72 -15.13
CA GLU A 96 -8.17 -0.80 -16.59
C GLU A 96 -8.97 0.37 -17.17
N ARG A 97 -10.13 0.68 -16.55
CA ARG A 97 -10.99 1.79 -16.97
C ARG A 97 -10.30 3.13 -16.83
N LEU A 98 -9.68 3.40 -15.67
CA LEU A 98 -8.95 4.65 -15.45
C LEU A 98 -7.78 4.81 -16.41
N LEU A 99 -6.99 3.76 -16.62
CA LEU A 99 -5.86 3.74 -17.54
C LEU A 99 -6.30 4.07 -18.97
N THR A 100 -7.40 3.42 -19.43
CA THR A 100 -7.97 3.64 -20.76
C THR A 100 -8.50 5.07 -20.91
N ALA A 101 -9.21 5.58 -19.89
CA ALA A 101 -9.73 6.95 -19.90
C ALA A 101 -8.60 7.98 -19.91
N ALA A 102 -7.56 7.80 -19.09
CA ALA A 102 -6.40 8.67 -19.03
C ALA A 102 -5.67 8.74 -20.39
N ARG A 103 -5.39 7.59 -21.01
CA ARG A 103 -4.75 7.55 -22.31
C ARG A 103 -5.59 8.24 -23.40
N ARG A 104 -6.90 7.99 -23.43
CA ARG A 104 -7.84 8.64 -24.39
C ARG A 104 -7.90 10.16 -24.21
N ALA A 105 -7.75 10.64 -22.97
CA ALA A 105 -7.76 12.06 -22.65
C ALA A 105 -6.41 12.77 -22.94
N GLY A 106 -5.39 12.03 -23.40
CA GLY A 106 -4.08 12.57 -23.73
C GLY A 106 -3.11 12.67 -22.56
N ALA A 107 -3.39 12.02 -21.42
CA ALA A 107 -2.38 11.89 -20.37
C ALA A 107 -1.14 11.17 -20.93
N HIS A 108 0.03 11.64 -20.58
CA HIS A 108 1.28 11.05 -21.05
C HIS A 108 1.97 10.14 -20.03
N ARG A 109 1.49 10.14 -18.76
CA ARG A 109 2.10 9.35 -17.68
C ARG A 109 1.05 8.72 -16.76
N PHE A 110 1.29 7.44 -16.40
CA PHE A 110 0.48 6.72 -15.43
C PHE A 110 1.38 5.99 -14.43
N VAL A 111 1.38 6.45 -13.18
CA VAL A 111 2.13 5.86 -12.07
C VAL A 111 1.18 5.03 -11.22
N TYR A 112 1.36 3.71 -11.24
CA TYR A 112 0.52 2.77 -10.50
C TYR A 112 1.17 2.39 -9.17
N ILE A 113 0.43 2.52 -8.07
CA ILE A 113 0.88 2.01 -6.77
C ILE A 113 0.52 0.54 -6.66
N SER A 114 1.49 -0.30 -6.91
CA SER A 114 1.41 -1.74 -6.76
C SER A 114 1.78 -2.20 -5.33
N SER A 115 2.30 -3.39 -5.19
CA SER A 115 2.78 -3.95 -3.92
C SER A 115 3.65 -5.18 -4.20
N PRO A 116 4.69 -5.47 -3.41
CA PRO A 116 5.39 -6.76 -3.46
C PRO A 116 4.47 -7.95 -3.19
N SER A 117 3.29 -7.73 -2.61
CA SER A 117 2.26 -8.76 -2.45
C SER A 117 1.83 -9.37 -3.78
N ALA A 118 2.00 -8.68 -4.91
CA ALA A 118 1.82 -9.20 -6.26
C ALA A 118 2.73 -10.41 -6.58
N LEU A 119 3.81 -10.57 -5.82
CA LEU A 119 4.79 -11.65 -5.97
C LEU A 119 4.71 -12.70 -4.85
N MET A 120 3.74 -12.61 -3.95
CA MET A 120 3.61 -13.55 -2.84
C MET A 120 2.92 -14.84 -3.27
N ASP A 121 3.72 -15.91 -3.33
CA ASP A 121 3.24 -17.26 -3.61
C ASP A 121 2.58 -17.88 -2.36
N ARG A 122 1.49 -18.61 -2.57
CA ARG A 122 0.78 -19.32 -1.52
C ARG A 122 1.68 -20.35 -0.82
N ASP A 123 2.44 -21.07 -1.58
CA ASP A 123 3.31 -22.16 -1.13
C ASP A 123 4.78 -21.70 -0.99
N GLY A 124 5.05 -20.39 -1.19
CA GLY A 124 6.37 -19.79 -1.09
C GLY A 124 6.84 -19.58 0.34
N GLY A 125 8.12 -19.26 0.48
CA GLY A 125 8.81 -18.95 1.74
C GLY A 125 9.23 -17.49 1.85
N ASP A 126 10.40 -17.30 2.46
CA ASP A 126 11.08 -16.01 2.56
C ASP A 126 11.49 -15.52 1.15
N GLN A 127 11.41 -14.21 0.96
CA GLN A 127 11.91 -13.51 -0.23
C GLN A 127 13.03 -12.59 0.24
N ILE A 128 14.28 -12.98 -0.04
CA ILE A 128 15.45 -12.25 0.47
C ILE A 128 16.13 -11.56 -0.70
N ASP A 129 16.20 -10.23 -0.61
CA ASP A 129 16.87 -9.34 -1.57
C ASP A 129 16.50 -9.61 -3.02
N ILE A 130 15.21 -9.93 -3.24
CA ILE A 130 14.71 -10.15 -4.59
C ILE A 130 14.60 -8.82 -5.34
N ASP A 131 14.87 -8.86 -6.64
CA ASP A 131 14.72 -7.76 -7.58
C ASP A 131 13.47 -7.92 -8.45
N GLU A 132 13.28 -7.02 -9.40
CA GLU A 132 12.12 -6.97 -10.28
C GLU A 132 12.06 -8.12 -11.31
N THR A 133 13.10 -8.93 -11.44
CA THR A 133 13.16 -10.08 -12.37
C THR A 133 12.39 -11.31 -11.85
N VAL A 134 12.02 -11.32 -10.55
CA VAL A 134 11.24 -12.41 -9.96
C VAL A 134 9.89 -12.56 -10.67
N PRO A 135 9.57 -13.74 -11.17
CA PRO A 135 8.32 -13.97 -11.89
C PRO A 135 7.09 -13.92 -10.97
N TYR A 136 5.96 -13.57 -11.54
CA TYR A 136 4.69 -13.68 -10.84
C TYR A 136 4.39 -15.15 -10.47
N PRO A 137 3.85 -15.41 -9.27
CA PRO A 137 3.56 -16.76 -8.82
C PRO A 137 2.42 -17.40 -9.61
N ARG A 138 2.42 -18.73 -9.67
CA ARG A 138 1.30 -19.50 -10.26
C ARG A 138 0.09 -19.54 -9.31
N ARG A 139 0.31 -19.50 -8.00
CA ARG A 139 -0.72 -19.59 -6.97
C ARG A 139 -0.54 -18.43 -5.99
N TYR A 140 -1.42 -17.47 -6.06
CA TYR A 140 -1.37 -16.30 -5.19
C TYR A 140 -1.82 -16.61 -3.76
N LEU A 141 -1.28 -15.87 -2.81
CA LEU A 141 -1.54 -16.05 -1.40
C LEU A 141 -3.01 -15.77 -1.04
N ASN A 142 -3.60 -14.71 -1.64
CA ASN A 142 -5.00 -14.34 -1.52
C ASN A 142 -5.48 -13.53 -2.73
N HIS A 143 -6.75 -13.07 -2.71
CA HIS A 143 -7.34 -12.26 -3.80
C HIS A 143 -6.68 -10.90 -3.97
N TYR A 144 -6.20 -10.28 -2.88
CA TYR A 144 -5.45 -9.03 -2.96
C TYR A 144 -4.17 -9.21 -3.77
N CYS A 145 -3.37 -10.23 -3.45
CA CYS A 145 -2.14 -10.55 -4.17
C CYS A 145 -2.41 -10.81 -5.66
N GLU A 146 -3.42 -11.62 -5.96
CA GLU A 146 -3.83 -11.96 -7.32
C GLU A 146 -4.22 -10.71 -8.12
N THR A 147 -5.06 -9.85 -7.54
CA THR A 147 -5.58 -8.67 -8.25
C THR A 147 -4.55 -7.56 -8.38
N LYS A 148 -3.62 -7.40 -7.41
CA LYS A 148 -2.49 -6.47 -7.54
C LYS A 148 -1.56 -6.90 -8.67
N ALA A 149 -1.26 -8.20 -8.79
CA ALA A 149 -0.47 -8.74 -9.89
C ALA A 149 -1.15 -8.57 -11.26
N ALA A 150 -2.45 -8.84 -11.34
CA ALA A 150 -3.21 -8.68 -12.57
C ALA A 150 -3.26 -7.22 -13.04
N ALA A 151 -3.58 -6.29 -12.13
CA ALA A 151 -3.61 -4.86 -12.44
C ALA A 151 -2.23 -4.32 -12.83
N GLU A 152 -1.17 -4.71 -12.13
CA GLU A 152 0.19 -4.31 -12.44
C GLU A 152 0.60 -4.76 -13.85
N ARG A 153 0.38 -6.04 -14.18
CA ARG A 153 0.67 -6.56 -15.53
C ARG A 153 -0.08 -5.81 -16.61
N PHE A 154 -1.34 -5.47 -16.36
CA PHE A 154 -2.15 -4.70 -17.29
C PHE A 154 -1.60 -3.29 -17.49
N VAL A 155 -1.23 -2.60 -16.41
CA VAL A 155 -0.63 -1.26 -16.47
C VAL A 155 0.71 -1.28 -17.22
N LEU A 156 1.60 -2.23 -16.90
CA LEU A 156 2.90 -2.31 -17.54
C LEU A 156 2.79 -2.64 -19.05
N ALA A 157 1.83 -3.49 -19.42
CA ALA A 157 1.57 -3.85 -20.82
C ALA A 157 0.98 -2.70 -21.65
N ALA A 158 0.37 -1.70 -21.01
CA ALA A 158 -0.20 -0.53 -21.68
C ALA A 158 0.81 0.54 -22.04
N ASN A 159 2.09 0.37 -21.66
CA ASN A 159 3.16 1.31 -22.00
C ASN A 159 3.29 1.48 -23.50
N ALA A 160 3.38 2.73 -23.95
CA ALA A 160 3.51 3.09 -25.36
C ALA A 160 4.36 4.37 -25.50
N PRO A 161 4.84 4.71 -26.71
CA PRO A 161 5.65 5.91 -26.92
C PRO A 161 4.99 7.21 -26.50
N ASP A 162 3.66 7.28 -26.62
CA ASP A 162 2.81 8.42 -26.25
C ASP A 162 2.23 8.34 -24.84
N PHE A 163 2.38 7.20 -24.14
CA PHE A 163 1.78 6.95 -22.83
C PHE A 163 2.69 6.09 -21.97
N THR A 164 3.53 6.72 -21.18
CA THR A 164 4.46 6.01 -20.30
C THR A 164 3.76 5.50 -19.05
N THR A 165 3.85 4.20 -18.77
CA THR A 165 3.30 3.59 -17.56
C THR A 165 4.39 2.94 -16.74
N CYS A 166 4.32 3.05 -15.41
CA CYS A 166 5.19 2.33 -14.49
C CYS A 166 4.46 1.94 -13.22
N ALA A 167 5.03 1.01 -12.45
CA ALA A 167 4.49 0.54 -11.20
C ALA A 167 5.50 0.69 -10.06
N LEU A 168 5.05 1.17 -8.90
CA LEU A 168 5.84 1.23 -7.68
C LEU A 168 5.35 0.16 -6.71
N ARG A 169 6.26 -0.62 -6.13
CA ARG A 169 5.99 -1.75 -5.22
C ARG A 169 6.46 -1.42 -3.79
N PRO A 170 5.74 -0.57 -3.02
CA PRO A 170 6.05 -0.35 -1.61
C PRO A 170 5.52 -1.50 -0.75
N ARG A 171 6.27 -1.90 0.28
CA ARG A 171 5.80 -2.87 1.29
C ARG A 171 5.46 -2.18 2.59
N ALA A 172 4.28 -2.51 3.15
CA ALA A 172 3.88 -2.07 4.49
C ALA A 172 4.17 -0.58 4.72
N ILE A 173 3.50 0.27 3.92
CA ILE A 173 3.64 1.73 4.05
C ILE A 173 3.29 2.14 5.48
N TRP A 174 4.15 2.96 6.09
CA TRP A 174 4.03 3.36 7.48
C TRP A 174 4.43 4.82 7.70
N GLY A 175 4.10 5.38 8.87
CA GLY A 175 4.47 6.75 9.27
C GLY A 175 3.38 7.44 10.05
N ALA A 176 3.64 8.66 10.47
CA ALA A 176 2.67 9.51 11.17
C ALA A 176 1.44 9.78 10.28
N GLY A 177 0.25 9.72 10.88
CA GLY A 177 -1.02 9.88 10.14
C GLY A 177 -1.63 8.57 9.62
N ASP A 178 -0.94 7.44 9.72
CA ASP A 178 -1.51 6.14 9.38
C ASP A 178 -2.52 5.70 10.46
N ARG A 179 -3.79 5.56 10.06
CA ARG A 179 -4.89 5.14 10.96
C ARG A 179 -5.32 3.69 10.75
N SER A 180 -4.82 3.02 9.74
CA SER A 180 -5.34 1.71 9.35
C SER A 180 -4.28 0.73 8.84
N GLY A 181 -3.03 1.13 8.79
CA GLY A 181 -1.93 0.32 8.29
C GLY A 181 -1.52 -0.81 9.24
N PRO A 182 -0.69 -1.71 8.75
CA PRO A 182 -0.34 -2.92 9.50
C PRO A 182 0.37 -2.61 10.82
N ILE A 183 1.29 -1.64 10.85
CA ILE A 183 2.05 -1.31 12.07
C ILE A 183 1.13 -0.76 13.15
N VAL A 184 0.25 0.19 12.82
CA VAL A 184 -0.68 0.78 13.81
C VAL A 184 -1.66 -0.26 14.33
N ARG A 185 -2.14 -1.18 13.50
CA ARG A 185 -2.99 -2.30 13.94
C ARG A 185 -2.28 -3.25 14.90
N LEU A 186 -0.99 -3.52 14.68
CA LEU A 186 -0.19 -4.34 15.59
C LEU A 186 0.06 -3.62 16.91
N LEU A 187 0.36 -2.32 16.87
CA LEU A 187 0.51 -1.49 18.07
C LEU A 187 -0.81 -1.38 18.85
N ALA A 188 -1.96 -1.28 18.20
CA ALA A 188 -3.26 -1.33 18.86
C ALA A 188 -3.51 -2.65 19.57
N ARG A 189 -3.11 -3.78 18.99
CA ARG A 189 -3.18 -5.09 19.66
C ARG A 189 -2.19 -5.21 20.81
N ALA A 190 -1.00 -4.59 20.69
CA ALA A 190 -0.05 -4.49 21.79
C ALA A 190 -0.65 -3.68 22.96
N ALA A 191 -1.20 -2.50 22.69
CA ALA A 191 -1.87 -1.65 23.68
C ALA A 191 -3.00 -2.39 24.41
N ALA A 192 -3.77 -3.24 23.69
CA ALA A 192 -4.81 -4.07 24.24
C ALA A 192 -4.30 -5.35 24.95
N GLY A 193 -2.99 -5.61 24.98
CA GLY A 193 -2.41 -6.84 25.53
C GLY A 193 -2.82 -8.13 24.79
N THR A 194 -3.24 -8.01 23.52
CA THR A 194 -3.77 -9.13 22.72
C THR A 194 -2.87 -9.52 21.55
N LEU A 195 -1.69 -8.90 21.42
CA LEU A 195 -0.74 -9.21 20.35
C LEU A 195 -0.04 -10.54 20.61
N PRO A 196 -0.26 -11.59 19.77
CA PRO A 196 0.50 -12.82 19.90
C PRO A 196 1.89 -12.66 19.27
N ASP A 197 2.89 -13.31 19.84
CA ASP A 197 4.18 -13.51 19.21
C ASP A 197 4.05 -14.58 18.11
N LEU A 198 4.12 -14.15 16.86
CA LEU A 198 4.13 -15.03 15.69
C LEU A 198 5.54 -15.15 15.07
N SER A 199 6.60 -14.69 15.75
CA SER A 199 7.97 -14.86 15.28
C SER A 199 8.38 -16.34 15.20
N PHE A 200 7.77 -17.17 16.05
CA PHE A 200 8.14 -18.57 16.28
C PHE A 200 9.63 -18.73 16.62
N GLY A 201 10.22 -17.72 17.26
CA GLY A 201 11.65 -17.69 17.61
C GLY A 201 12.58 -17.42 16.44
N ARG A 202 12.07 -16.92 15.32
CA ARG A 202 12.85 -16.53 14.14
C ARG A 202 12.94 -15.02 14.01
N ASP A 203 14.04 -14.54 13.46
CA ASP A 203 14.13 -13.20 12.94
C ASP A 203 13.36 -13.09 11.62
N VAL A 204 12.50 -12.09 11.50
CA VAL A 204 11.72 -11.81 10.31
C VAL A 204 12.07 -10.41 9.82
N TYR A 205 12.75 -10.34 8.68
CA TYR A 205 13.16 -9.06 8.11
C TYR A 205 12.20 -8.58 7.03
N ALA A 206 11.96 -7.28 7.01
CA ALA A 206 11.14 -6.62 5.99
C ALA A 206 11.82 -5.35 5.48
N SER A 207 11.74 -5.12 4.18
CA SER A 207 11.93 -3.81 3.58
C SER A 207 10.66 -3.00 3.76
N LEU A 208 10.52 -2.24 4.84
CA LEU A 208 9.39 -1.34 5.09
C LEU A 208 9.50 -0.12 4.16
N CYS A 209 8.44 0.67 4.06
CA CYS A 209 8.43 1.88 3.25
C CYS A 209 7.74 3.02 4.00
N HIS A 210 8.50 4.01 4.48
CA HIS A 210 7.92 5.21 5.06
C HIS A 210 7.08 5.96 4.03
N VAL A 211 5.99 6.58 4.46
CA VAL A 211 5.05 7.25 3.55
C VAL A 211 5.72 8.35 2.72
N ASP A 212 6.64 9.12 3.30
CA ASP A 212 7.35 10.17 2.57
C ASP A 212 8.37 9.59 1.57
N ASN A 213 8.90 8.40 1.84
CA ASN A 213 9.80 7.71 0.92
C ASN A 213 9.06 7.23 -0.34
N ILE A 214 7.86 6.65 -0.20
CA ILE A 214 7.06 6.30 -1.38
C ILE A 214 6.50 7.54 -2.10
N VAL A 215 6.15 8.61 -1.38
CA VAL A 215 5.75 9.88 -1.99
C VAL A 215 6.89 10.46 -2.84
N GLU A 216 8.13 10.44 -2.35
CA GLU A 216 9.31 10.86 -3.12
C GLU A 216 9.47 10.01 -4.39
N ALA A 217 9.33 8.69 -4.29
CA ALA A 217 9.37 7.81 -5.46
C ALA A 217 8.26 8.12 -6.48
N CYS A 218 7.04 8.46 -6.02
CA CYS A 218 5.93 8.88 -6.90
C CYS A 218 6.29 10.15 -7.67
N VAL A 219 6.78 11.18 -6.97
CA VAL A 219 7.17 12.46 -7.59
C VAL A 219 8.27 12.25 -8.64
N ARG A 220 9.27 11.43 -8.34
CA ARG A 220 10.33 11.09 -9.30
C ARG A 220 9.80 10.29 -10.48
N ALA A 221 8.94 9.32 -10.26
CA ALA A 221 8.34 8.51 -11.33
C ALA A 221 7.48 9.34 -12.30
N ALA A 222 6.98 10.50 -11.89
CA ALA A 222 6.20 11.38 -12.76
C ALA A 222 7.03 11.97 -13.91
N THR A 223 8.33 12.16 -13.72
CA THR A 223 9.19 12.86 -14.68
C THR A 223 10.39 12.05 -15.15
N ALA A 224 10.72 10.93 -14.48
CA ALA A 224 11.86 10.10 -14.85
C ALA A 224 11.74 9.55 -16.28
N GLU A 225 12.84 9.55 -17.01
CA GLU A 225 12.95 8.94 -18.32
C GLU A 225 13.14 7.41 -18.22
N ASN A 226 12.86 6.69 -19.31
CA ASN A 226 13.12 5.24 -19.43
C ASN A 226 12.47 4.34 -18.37
N VAL A 227 11.36 4.76 -17.76
CA VAL A 227 10.61 3.99 -16.75
C VAL A 227 9.44 3.20 -17.34
N GLY A 228 9.18 3.38 -18.63
CA GLY A 228 8.03 2.81 -19.31
C GLY A 228 8.00 1.28 -19.29
N GLY A 229 6.87 0.71 -18.87
CA GLY A 229 6.66 -0.73 -18.79
C GLY A 229 7.41 -1.42 -17.65
N LYS A 230 8.00 -0.68 -16.70
CA LYS A 230 8.79 -1.22 -15.60
C LYS A 230 8.08 -1.12 -14.25
N ALA A 231 8.36 -2.09 -13.38
CA ALA A 231 8.02 -2.04 -11.97
C ALA A 231 9.28 -1.74 -11.14
N TYR A 232 9.09 -1.16 -9.94
CA TYR A 232 10.18 -0.80 -9.05
C TYR A 232 9.84 -1.12 -7.61
N PHE A 233 10.71 -1.84 -6.91
CA PHE A 233 10.63 -1.91 -5.46
C PHE A 233 11.02 -0.56 -4.84
N VAL A 234 10.22 -0.13 -3.86
CA VAL A 234 10.46 1.11 -3.11
C VAL A 234 10.42 0.78 -1.62
N ALA A 235 11.50 1.09 -0.92
CA ALA A 235 11.65 0.77 0.48
C ALA A 235 12.54 1.81 1.18
N ASP A 236 12.52 1.77 2.52
CA ASP A 236 13.46 2.49 3.38
C ASP A 236 14.89 1.97 3.17
N ALA A 237 15.89 2.71 3.64
CA ALA A 237 17.29 2.33 3.46
C ALA A 237 17.65 1.03 4.21
N GLU A 238 17.04 0.82 5.39
CA GLU A 238 17.36 -0.29 6.26
C GLU A 238 16.35 -1.43 6.16
N LYS A 239 16.86 -2.65 6.19
CA LYS A 239 16.03 -3.84 6.42
C LYS A 239 15.67 -3.91 7.90
N THR A 240 14.40 -4.06 8.19
CA THR A 240 13.86 -3.97 9.54
C THR A 240 13.52 -5.36 10.08
N ASN A 241 14.06 -5.75 11.24
CA ASN A 241 13.51 -6.87 12.00
C ASN A 241 12.14 -6.45 12.54
N VAL A 242 11.07 -7.01 11.97
CA VAL A 242 9.69 -6.60 12.24
C VAL A 242 9.33 -6.75 13.71
N TRP A 243 9.74 -7.85 14.34
CA TRP A 243 9.40 -8.14 15.73
C TRP A 243 10.20 -7.31 16.72
N ALA A 244 11.48 -7.06 16.44
CA ALA A 244 12.31 -6.20 17.27
C ALA A 244 11.78 -4.75 17.25
N VAL A 245 11.57 -4.17 16.08
CA VAL A 245 11.05 -2.79 15.95
C VAL A 245 9.65 -2.66 16.55
N LEU A 246 8.77 -3.64 16.34
CA LEU A 246 7.44 -3.61 16.94
C LEU A 246 7.51 -3.61 18.47
N THR A 247 8.42 -4.40 19.05
CA THR A 247 8.65 -4.46 20.50
C THR A 247 9.20 -3.13 21.03
N ASP A 248 10.18 -2.55 20.34
CA ASP A 248 10.82 -1.29 20.74
C ASP A 248 9.83 -0.12 20.67
N VAL A 249 9.04 -0.02 19.59
CA VAL A 249 8.01 1.01 19.44
C VAL A 249 6.91 0.85 20.48
N ALA A 250 6.45 -0.38 20.75
CA ALA A 250 5.46 -0.65 21.78
C ALA A 250 5.98 -0.27 23.18
N ALA A 251 7.23 -0.64 23.51
CA ALA A 251 7.86 -0.27 24.77
C ALA A 251 7.98 1.26 24.90
N GLY A 252 8.40 1.97 23.85
CA GLY A 252 8.47 3.42 23.85
C GLY A 252 7.12 4.13 24.03
N LEU A 253 6.01 3.43 23.75
CA LEU A 253 4.63 3.89 23.99
C LEU A 253 4.08 3.42 25.35
N GLY A 254 4.84 2.63 26.12
CA GLY A 254 4.38 2.04 27.36
C GLY A 254 3.41 0.86 27.20
N TYR A 255 3.39 0.24 26.02
CA TYR A 255 2.54 -0.92 25.75
C TYR A 255 3.23 -2.23 26.12
N PRO A 256 2.48 -3.27 26.55
CA PRO A 256 3.07 -4.56 26.86
C PRO A 256 3.68 -5.24 25.62
N PRO A 257 4.79 -5.99 25.78
CA PRO A 257 5.38 -6.75 24.68
C PRO A 257 4.44 -7.89 24.23
N PRO A 258 4.67 -8.48 23.05
CA PRO A 258 3.97 -9.67 22.62
C PRO A 258 4.19 -10.83 23.61
N VAL A 259 3.14 -11.31 24.29
CA VAL A 259 3.29 -12.24 25.42
C VAL A 259 2.83 -13.67 25.14
N ARG A 260 2.02 -13.89 24.11
CA ARG A 260 1.46 -15.22 23.79
C ARG A 260 2.24 -15.89 22.70
N LYS A 261 3.05 -16.87 23.06
CA LYS A 261 3.68 -17.78 22.08
C LYS A 261 2.63 -18.77 21.58
N LEU A 262 2.28 -18.71 20.32
CA LEU A 262 1.40 -19.68 19.67
C LEU A 262 2.24 -20.76 18.98
N SER A 263 1.77 -22.01 19.03
CA SER A 263 2.42 -23.09 18.27
C SER A 263 2.23 -22.88 16.76
N PRO A 264 3.29 -22.99 15.92
CA PRO A 264 3.15 -22.90 14.47
C PRO A 264 2.12 -23.88 13.88
N ARG A 265 2.02 -25.09 14.48
CA ARG A 265 1.03 -26.11 14.08
C ARG A 265 -0.40 -25.63 14.34
N LEU A 266 -0.64 -25.06 15.52
CA LEU A 266 -1.95 -24.53 15.92
C LEU A 266 -2.34 -23.35 15.00
N VAL A 267 -1.45 -22.40 14.76
CA VAL A 267 -1.68 -21.28 13.85
C VAL A 267 -2.06 -21.76 12.46
N ARG A 268 -1.35 -22.76 11.93
CA ARG A 268 -1.66 -23.36 10.62
C ARG A 268 -3.08 -23.94 10.58
N VAL A 269 -3.46 -24.73 11.58
CA VAL A 269 -4.80 -25.32 11.64
C VAL A 269 -5.89 -24.24 11.72
N ILE A 270 -5.70 -23.22 12.56
CA ILE A 270 -6.63 -22.09 12.68
C ILE A 270 -6.78 -21.36 11.34
N VAL A 271 -5.68 -21.07 10.68
CA VAL A 271 -5.69 -20.40 9.37
C VAL A 271 -6.42 -21.24 8.32
N GLU A 272 -6.20 -22.53 8.23
CA GLU A 272 -6.91 -23.39 7.27
C GLU A 272 -8.43 -23.41 7.53
N ILE A 273 -8.85 -23.47 8.79
CA ILE A 273 -10.28 -23.36 9.17
C ILE A 273 -10.84 -22.00 8.75
N ILE A 274 -10.14 -20.91 9.04
CA ILE A 274 -10.56 -19.55 8.65
C ILE A 274 -10.69 -19.44 7.12
N GLU A 275 -9.70 -19.91 6.37
CA GLU A 275 -9.74 -19.85 4.91
C GLU A 275 -10.87 -20.72 4.32
N MET A 276 -11.21 -21.85 4.96
CA MET A 276 -12.35 -22.67 4.59
C MET A 276 -13.67 -21.94 4.83
N LEU A 277 -13.86 -21.31 6.00
CA LEU A 277 -15.05 -20.54 6.34
C LEU A 277 -15.22 -19.32 5.41
N ARG A 278 -14.14 -18.67 5.01
CA ARG A 278 -14.16 -17.53 4.08
C ARG A 278 -14.55 -17.89 2.65
N ARG A 279 -14.70 -19.18 2.31
CA ARG A 279 -15.33 -19.59 1.04
C ARG A 279 -16.84 -19.30 1.01
N ILE A 280 -17.46 -19.12 2.18
CA ILE A 280 -18.86 -18.68 2.30
C ILE A 280 -18.92 -17.17 2.01
N PRO A 281 -19.62 -16.71 0.96
CA PRO A 281 -19.60 -15.30 0.54
C PRO A 281 -20.00 -14.31 1.63
N TYR A 282 -20.94 -14.66 2.48
CA TYR A 282 -21.36 -13.83 3.62
C TYR A 282 -20.21 -13.61 4.60
N LEU A 283 -19.48 -14.67 5.00
CA LEU A 283 -18.34 -14.56 5.89
C LEU A 283 -17.17 -13.84 5.23
N ALA A 284 -16.93 -14.06 3.94
CA ALA A 284 -15.89 -13.36 3.21
C ALA A 284 -16.07 -11.83 3.23
N THR A 285 -17.32 -11.35 3.22
CA THR A 285 -17.64 -9.92 3.14
C THR A 285 -17.82 -9.23 4.50
N HIS A 286 -18.32 -9.95 5.51
CA HIS A 286 -18.71 -9.35 6.79
C HIS A 286 -17.79 -9.72 7.96
N TRP A 287 -16.99 -10.78 7.83
CA TRP A 287 -16.10 -11.22 8.90
C TRP A 287 -14.64 -10.82 8.62
N ASN A 288 -14.02 -10.17 9.61
CA ASN A 288 -12.59 -9.86 9.60
C ASN A 288 -11.89 -10.75 10.65
N PRO A 289 -11.36 -11.90 10.27
CA PRO A 289 -10.75 -12.82 11.21
C PRO A 289 -9.48 -12.22 11.81
N PRO A 290 -9.14 -12.59 13.06
CA PRO A 290 -7.93 -12.09 13.75
C PRO A 290 -6.63 -12.60 13.10
N LEU A 291 -6.70 -13.71 12.40
CA LEU A 291 -5.61 -14.33 11.66
C LEU A 291 -6.11 -14.70 10.25
N SER A 292 -5.31 -14.39 9.26
CA SER A 292 -5.49 -14.85 7.88
C SER A 292 -4.19 -15.45 7.39
N ARG A 293 -4.24 -16.19 6.30
CA ARG A 293 -3.02 -16.71 5.66
C ARG A 293 -2.08 -15.58 5.27
N TYR A 294 -2.63 -14.47 4.78
CA TYR A 294 -1.86 -13.31 4.38
C TYR A 294 -1.18 -12.65 5.59
N ASN A 295 -1.93 -12.36 6.66
CA ASN A 295 -1.37 -11.73 7.86
C ASN A 295 -0.27 -12.60 8.49
N VAL A 296 -0.51 -13.91 8.60
CA VAL A 296 0.51 -14.83 9.11
C VAL A 296 1.74 -14.84 8.21
N ALA A 297 1.57 -14.91 6.88
CA ALA A 297 2.71 -14.89 5.97
C ALA A 297 3.53 -13.60 6.08
N VAL A 298 2.88 -12.44 6.15
CA VAL A 298 3.56 -11.12 6.28
C VAL A 298 4.34 -11.04 7.61
N MET A 299 3.85 -11.67 8.68
CA MET A 299 4.45 -11.63 10.02
C MET A 299 5.50 -12.74 10.26
N THR A 300 5.57 -13.76 9.41
CA THR A 300 6.43 -14.93 9.61
C THR A 300 7.43 -15.18 8.49
N ARG A 301 7.26 -14.52 7.33
CA ARG A 301 8.16 -14.65 6.17
C ARG A 301 8.92 -13.36 6.00
N SER A 302 10.24 -13.46 5.91
CA SER A 302 11.08 -12.33 5.54
C SER A 302 10.76 -11.91 4.09
N GLY A 303 10.75 -10.59 3.87
CA GLY A 303 10.56 -10.02 2.54
C GLY A 303 11.38 -8.76 2.41
N THR A 304 12.58 -8.92 1.86
CA THR A 304 13.50 -7.84 1.58
C THR A 304 13.71 -7.70 0.07
N TYR A 305 13.88 -6.47 -0.39
CA TYR A 305 13.88 -6.13 -1.80
C TYR A 305 15.10 -5.31 -2.16
N ASP A 306 15.66 -5.58 -3.33
CA ASP A 306 16.67 -4.74 -3.95
C ASP A 306 15.98 -3.51 -4.58
N THR A 307 16.37 -2.32 -4.16
CA THR A 307 15.86 -1.04 -4.67
C THR A 307 16.80 -0.36 -5.65
N SER A 308 17.84 -1.05 -6.11
CA SER A 308 18.86 -0.45 -7.01
C SER A 308 18.28 -0.03 -8.36
N ALA A 309 17.24 -0.71 -8.86
CA ALA A 309 16.54 -0.28 -10.07
C ALA A 309 15.83 1.06 -9.87
N ALA A 310 15.14 1.26 -8.73
CA ALA A 310 14.53 2.55 -8.40
C ALA A 310 15.60 3.66 -8.21
N ALA A 311 16.71 3.34 -7.57
CA ALA A 311 17.81 4.29 -7.42
C ALA A 311 18.41 4.72 -8.76
N ARG A 312 18.61 3.78 -9.68
CA ARG A 312 19.21 4.01 -10.99
C ARG A 312 18.25 4.76 -11.93
N ASP A 313 17.02 4.27 -12.07
CA ASP A 313 16.10 4.74 -13.13
C ASP A 313 15.24 5.93 -12.65
N LEU A 314 14.89 6.00 -11.36
CA LEU A 314 14.14 7.11 -10.79
C LEU A 314 15.02 8.13 -10.08
N GLY A 315 16.29 7.82 -9.83
CA GLY A 315 17.13 8.59 -8.91
C GLY A 315 16.59 8.54 -7.47
N TYR A 316 15.81 7.50 -7.14
CA TYR A 316 15.18 7.36 -5.82
C TYR A 316 16.22 7.18 -4.72
N ARG A 317 16.04 7.93 -3.65
CA ARG A 317 16.71 7.72 -2.36
C ARG A 317 15.70 7.98 -1.25
N PRO A 318 15.67 7.17 -0.19
CA PRO A 318 14.85 7.44 0.97
C PRO A 318 15.16 8.82 1.56
N VAL A 319 14.10 9.58 1.87
CA VAL A 319 14.20 10.95 2.43
C VAL A 319 13.96 10.98 3.93
N VAL A 320 13.40 9.90 4.49
CA VAL A 320 13.19 9.71 5.93
C VAL A 320 13.86 8.40 6.32
N GLY A 321 14.74 8.47 7.32
CA GLY A 321 15.37 7.31 7.94
C GLY A 321 14.41 6.61 8.92
N ARG A 322 14.68 5.33 9.23
CA ARG A 322 13.83 4.51 10.10
C ARG A 322 13.66 5.14 11.48
N ASP A 323 14.76 5.53 12.14
CA ASP A 323 14.69 6.00 13.53
C ASP A 323 13.94 7.33 13.64
N GLU A 324 14.16 8.24 12.70
CA GLU A 324 13.39 9.48 12.57
C GLU A 324 11.90 9.21 12.37
N GLY A 325 11.55 8.37 11.40
CA GLY A 325 10.16 8.03 11.10
C GLY A 325 9.46 7.33 12.27
N MET A 326 10.17 6.46 13.01
CA MET A 326 9.61 5.81 14.21
C MET A 326 9.39 6.81 15.34
N ALA A 327 10.28 7.77 15.54
CA ALA A 327 10.09 8.86 16.50
C ALA A 327 8.86 9.72 16.12
N GLN A 328 8.72 10.06 14.86
CA GLN A 328 7.55 10.79 14.34
C GLN A 328 6.24 10.01 14.57
N LEU A 329 6.23 8.70 14.27
CA LEU A 329 5.08 7.82 14.49
C LEU A 329 4.69 7.75 15.97
N GLN A 330 5.67 7.56 16.88
CA GLN A 330 5.42 7.53 18.31
C GLN A 330 4.86 8.86 18.83
N ALA A 331 5.43 9.99 18.41
CA ALA A 331 4.95 11.32 18.77
C ALA A 331 3.51 11.53 18.29
N TRP A 332 3.20 11.13 17.05
CA TRP A 332 1.86 11.22 16.51
C TRP A 332 0.86 10.37 17.30
N ILE A 333 1.19 9.11 17.63
CA ILE A 333 0.32 8.23 18.42
C ILE A 333 0.05 8.84 19.80
N ARG A 334 1.06 9.36 20.48
CA ARG A 334 0.89 10.02 21.79
C ARG A 334 -0.07 11.20 21.72
N ASN A 335 0.00 12.01 20.64
CA ASN A 335 -0.86 13.16 20.44
C ASN A 335 -2.30 12.80 20.07
N GLN A 336 -2.54 11.62 19.50
CA GLN A 336 -3.89 11.16 19.11
C GLN A 336 -4.58 10.31 20.20
N GLY A 337 -3.90 9.99 21.29
CA GLY A 337 -4.38 9.07 22.31
C GLY A 337 -3.84 7.64 22.15
N VAL A 338 -4.51 6.66 22.79
CA VAL A 338 -4.09 5.26 22.71
C VAL A 338 -4.32 4.70 21.31
N ALA A 339 -3.38 3.89 20.79
CA ALA A 339 -3.46 3.32 19.45
C ALA A 339 -4.79 2.58 19.15
N THR A 340 -5.46 2.05 20.16
CA THR A 340 -6.80 1.45 20.05
C THR A 340 -7.89 2.44 19.65
N GLU A 341 -7.74 3.73 19.95
CA GLU A 341 -8.71 4.79 19.63
C GLU A 341 -8.50 5.32 18.21
N ILE A 342 -7.29 5.21 17.68
CA ILE A 342 -6.93 5.68 16.33
C ILE A 342 -7.61 4.85 15.25
N ILE A 343 -7.85 3.55 15.52
CA ILE A 343 -8.41 2.57 14.57
C ILE A 343 -9.95 2.56 14.55
N ARG A 344 -10.60 3.26 15.47
CA ARG A 344 -12.06 3.47 15.49
C ARG A 344 -12.43 4.58 14.48
#